data_8e6d5212704b4d8e6aa67bcf3e81a3c1
#
_entry.id   8e6d5212704b4d8e6aa67bcf3e81a3c1
#
_cell.length_a   1.000
_cell.length_b   1.000
_cell.length_c   1.000
_cell.angle_alpha   90.00
_cell.angle_beta   90.00
_cell.angle_gamma   90.00
#
_symmetry.space_group_name_H-M   'P 1'
#
loop_
_entity.id
_entity.type
_entity.pdbx_description
1 polymer ?
#
loop_
_entity_poly.entity_id
_entity_poly.type
_entity_poly.pdbx_seq_one_letter_code
_entity_poly.pdbx_strand_id
1 'polypeptide(L)'
;NLAIARAKEGKKILLFDADIGMGNDDVLMGIYHKYNIMDVINGEVSIENGIIEGPHGIHLLPGGTGINNIEDLTEEQRERFISEIDRIDGYDYILIDTGAGISRTVLAFIASSDEAIFILTPEPTSLTDGYSLFKALKHFKIETHVNIVINRVISETEGKSTFNKFDLATRKFLNGYPSYLGCIYEDKHITMAVRNQIPIVIKYPKSEAAKSIVHVSEKIMGRESSIRGNGAKGLFNKLFDIFS
;
A
#
# COMPACT_ATOMS: atom_id res chain seq x y z
N ASN A 1 7.38 -4.12 -4.89
CA ASN A 1 8.74 -4.40 -4.45
C ASN A 1 8.82 -4.80 -2.98
N LEU A 2 8.14 -4.10 -2.04
CA LEU A 2 8.06 -4.49 -0.62
C LEU A 2 7.46 -5.90 -0.46
N ALA A 3 6.36 -6.19 -1.14
CA ALA A 3 5.72 -7.50 -1.16
C ALA A 3 6.72 -8.61 -1.54
N ILE A 4 7.44 -8.41 -2.64
CA ILE A 4 8.43 -9.38 -3.14
C ILE A 4 9.59 -9.56 -2.17
N ALA A 5 10.08 -8.48 -1.57
CA ALA A 5 11.15 -8.55 -0.57
C ALA A 5 10.74 -9.46 0.60
N ARG A 6 9.47 -9.40 1.02
CA ARG A 6 8.93 -10.25 2.10
C ARG A 6 8.67 -11.68 1.67
N ALA A 7 8.15 -11.89 0.48
CA ALA A 7 7.94 -13.24 -0.04
C ALA A 7 9.26 -14.01 -0.15
N LYS A 8 10.37 -13.34 -0.49
CA LYS A 8 11.71 -13.93 -0.48
C LYS A 8 12.16 -14.45 0.90
N GLU A 9 11.58 -13.93 1.97
CA GLU A 9 11.82 -14.39 3.36
C GLU A 9 10.82 -15.47 3.81
N GLY A 10 10.05 -16.02 2.88
CA GLY A 10 9.10 -17.11 3.12
C GLY A 10 7.75 -16.65 3.69
N LYS A 11 7.43 -15.34 3.64
CA LYS A 11 6.15 -14.81 4.06
C LYS A 11 5.11 -14.93 2.95
N LYS A 12 3.89 -15.28 3.31
CA LYS A 12 2.75 -15.30 2.40
C LYS A 12 2.15 -13.89 2.30
N ILE A 13 2.25 -13.28 1.14
CA ILE A 13 1.86 -11.89 0.92
C ILE A 13 0.73 -11.83 -0.10
N LEU A 14 -0.34 -11.13 0.23
CA LEU A 14 -1.32 -10.64 -0.73
C LEU A 14 -1.05 -9.15 -1.00
N LEU A 15 -0.81 -8.80 -2.24
CA LEU A 15 -0.80 -7.42 -2.72
C LEU A 15 -2.17 -7.13 -3.33
N PHE A 16 -2.87 -6.14 -2.82
CA PHE A 16 -4.13 -5.67 -3.38
C PHE A 16 -3.91 -4.31 -4.04
N ASP A 17 -4.05 -4.26 -5.35
CA ASP A 17 -4.05 -3.02 -6.11
C ASP A 17 -5.39 -2.31 -5.93
N ALA A 18 -5.42 -1.36 -5.02
CA ALA A 18 -6.60 -0.60 -4.64
C ALA A 18 -6.70 0.76 -5.33
N ASP A 19 -5.84 1.04 -6.32
CA ASP A 19 -5.98 2.16 -7.24
C ASP A 19 -7.00 1.81 -8.34
N ILE A 20 -8.25 1.66 -7.90
CA ILE A 20 -9.35 1.19 -8.77
C ILE A 20 -9.55 2.19 -9.92
N GLY A 21 -9.37 1.69 -11.14
CA GLY A 21 -9.45 2.48 -12.37
C GLY A 21 -8.11 2.88 -12.98
N MET A 22 -7.02 2.94 -12.20
CA MET A 22 -5.66 3.22 -12.68
C MET A 22 -4.61 2.25 -12.15
N GLY A 23 -5.04 1.10 -11.60
CA GLY A 23 -4.15 0.04 -11.12
C GLY A 23 -3.16 -0.39 -12.20
N ASN A 24 -1.91 -0.63 -11.79
CA ASN A 24 -0.83 -0.97 -12.69
C ASN A 24 0.22 -1.92 -12.08
N ASP A 25 -0.07 -2.50 -10.94
CA ASP A 25 0.84 -3.41 -10.25
C ASP A 25 1.15 -4.66 -11.09
N ASP A 26 0.17 -5.17 -11.83
CA ASP A 26 0.31 -6.27 -12.79
C ASP A 26 1.29 -5.89 -13.91
N VAL A 27 1.14 -4.69 -14.48
CA VAL A 27 2.01 -4.17 -15.55
C VAL A 27 3.44 -4.02 -15.04
N LEU A 28 3.63 -3.48 -13.83
CA LEU A 28 4.95 -3.28 -13.21
C LEU A 28 5.67 -4.61 -12.91
N MET A 29 4.93 -5.69 -12.78
CA MET A 29 5.45 -7.03 -12.54
C MET A 29 5.49 -7.91 -13.79
N GLY A 30 5.00 -7.42 -14.93
CA GLY A 30 4.91 -8.17 -16.17
C GLY A 30 3.95 -9.35 -16.09
N ILE A 31 2.89 -9.23 -15.29
CA ILE A 31 1.88 -10.26 -15.08
C ILE A 31 0.68 -9.95 -15.98
N TYR A 32 0.13 -10.98 -16.60
CA TYR A 32 -1.14 -10.89 -17.30
C TYR A 32 -2.24 -11.54 -16.45
N HIS A 33 -3.34 -10.84 -16.26
CA HIS A 33 -4.51 -11.35 -15.56
C HIS A 33 -5.74 -11.37 -16.48
N LYS A 34 -6.66 -12.30 -16.19
CA LYS A 34 -7.94 -12.40 -16.90
C LYS A 34 -9.05 -11.71 -16.11
N TYR A 35 -8.98 -11.79 -14.81
CA TYR A 35 -9.98 -11.29 -13.88
C TYR A 35 -9.35 -10.31 -12.90
N ASN A 36 -10.15 -9.40 -12.39
CA ASN A 36 -9.77 -8.36 -11.45
C ASN A 36 -10.80 -8.26 -10.31
N ILE A 37 -10.62 -7.36 -9.38
CA ILE A 37 -11.54 -7.17 -8.25
C ILE A 37 -12.97 -6.85 -8.69
N MET A 38 -13.17 -6.17 -9.81
CA MET A 38 -14.50 -5.82 -10.30
C MET A 38 -15.28 -7.04 -10.79
N ASP A 39 -14.61 -7.99 -11.42
CA ASP A 39 -15.24 -9.25 -11.84
C ASP A 39 -15.69 -10.06 -10.61
N VAL A 40 -14.93 -9.98 -9.50
CA VAL A 40 -15.32 -10.59 -8.22
C VAL A 40 -16.53 -9.87 -7.62
N ILE A 41 -16.52 -8.55 -7.56
CA ILE A 41 -17.60 -7.71 -7.05
C ILE A 41 -18.90 -7.94 -7.85
N ASN A 42 -18.80 -8.07 -9.17
CA ASN A 42 -19.93 -8.36 -10.04
C ASN A 42 -20.41 -9.81 -9.96
N GLY A 43 -19.65 -10.69 -9.31
CA GLY A 43 -20.00 -12.11 -9.15
C GLY A 43 -19.73 -12.97 -10.38
N GLU A 44 -18.87 -12.49 -11.27
CA GLU A 44 -18.46 -13.24 -12.44
C GLU A 44 -17.48 -14.33 -12.09
N VAL A 45 -16.66 -14.12 -11.04
CA VAL A 45 -15.70 -15.08 -10.51
C VAL A 45 -15.63 -15.00 -8.98
N SER A 46 -15.13 -16.06 -8.33
CA SER A 46 -14.80 -16.03 -6.91
C SER A 46 -13.47 -15.31 -6.66
N ILE A 47 -13.25 -14.86 -5.42
CA ILE A 47 -12.02 -14.15 -5.04
C ILE A 47 -10.75 -14.98 -5.30
N GLU A 48 -10.83 -16.30 -5.08
CA GLU A 48 -9.68 -17.19 -5.31
C GLU A 48 -9.29 -17.24 -6.80
N ASN A 49 -10.24 -17.08 -7.71
CA ASN A 49 -9.99 -17.00 -9.15
C ASN A 49 -9.60 -15.59 -9.61
N GLY A 50 -9.91 -14.57 -8.82
CA GLY A 50 -9.47 -13.19 -9.04
C GLY A 50 -8.04 -12.94 -8.57
N ILE A 51 -7.54 -13.76 -7.63
CA ILE A 51 -6.17 -13.68 -7.13
C ILE A 51 -5.24 -14.46 -8.07
N ILE A 52 -4.13 -13.85 -8.45
CA ILE A 52 -3.11 -14.44 -9.32
C ILE A 52 -1.77 -14.55 -8.61
N GLU A 53 -1.00 -15.58 -8.97
CA GLU A 53 0.36 -15.76 -8.47
C GLU A 53 1.33 -14.86 -9.26
N GLY A 54 2.13 -14.11 -8.52
CA GLY A 54 3.16 -13.23 -9.03
C GLY A 54 4.58 -13.71 -8.70
N PRO A 55 5.59 -12.89 -9.00
CA PRO A 55 6.99 -13.23 -8.77
C PRO A 55 7.28 -13.61 -7.31
N HIS A 56 8.07 -14.68 -7.11
CA HIS A 56 8.45 -15.19 -5.80
C HIS A 56 7.29 -15.64 -4.90
N GLY A 57 6.16 -16.04 -5.50
CA GLY A 57 5.01 -16.55 -4.75
C GLY A 57 4.21 -15.47 -4.01
N ILE A 58 4.35 -14.18 -4.37
CA ILE A 58 3.35 -13.20 -3.94
C ILE A 58 2.04 -13.50 -4.66
N HIS A 59 0.94 -13.18 -4.00
CA HIS A 59 -0.36 -13.16 -4.63
C HIS A 59 -0.75 -11.72 -4.93
N LEU A 60 -1.33 -11.48 -6.10
CA LEU A 60 -1.85 -10.19 -6.51
C LEU A 60 -3.37 -10.27 -6.71
N LEU A 61 -4.11 -9.37 -6.12
CA LEU A 61 -5.49 -9.07 -6.46
C LEU A 61 -5.48 -7.80 -7.30
N PRO A 62 -5.63 -7.91 -8.64
CA PRO A 62 -5.53 -6.75 -9.51
C PRO A 62 -6.69 -5.78 -9.30
N GLY A 63 -6.40 -4.48 -9.35
CA GLY A 63 -7.41 -3.43 -9.45
C GLY A 63 -8.22 -3.55 -10.75
N GLY A 64 -9.45 -3.07 -10.74
CA GLY A 64 -10.32 -3.11 -11.91
C GLY A 64 -10.37 -1.78 -12.64
N THR A 65 -10.73 -1.82 -13.91
CA THR A 65 -11.14 -0.64 -14.69
C THR A 65 -12.66 -0.61 -14.76
N GLY A 66 -13.31 0.53 -14.58
CA GLY A 66 -14.75 0.67 -14.83
C GLY A 66 -15.59 1.24 -13.68
N ILE A 67 -15.09 1.28 -12.46
CA ILE A 67 -15.70 2.06 -11.36
C ILE A 67 -14.59 2.97 -10.82
N ASN A 68 -14.88 4.27 -10.73
CA ASN A 68 -13.89 5.24 -10.28
C ASN A 68 -13.71 5.26 -8.75
N ASN A 69 -14.70 4.73 -8.00
CA ASN A 69 -14.65 4.74 -6.53
C ASN A 69 -15.43 3.55 -5.94
N ILE A 70 -14.94 3.01 -4.83
CA ILE A 70 -15.67 2.01 -4.01
C ILE A 70 -17.04 2.59 -3.53
N GLU A 71 -17.16 3.90 -3.44
CA GLU A 71 -18.40 4.60 -3.06
C GLU A 71 -19.55 4.38 -4.06
N ASP A 72 -19.21 4.12 -5.33
CA ASP A 72 -20.17 3.94 -6.42
C ASP A 72 -20.77 2.53 -6.45
N LEU A 73 -20.29 1.62 -5.60
CA LEU A 73 -20.81 0.25 -5.49
C LEU A 73 -22.23 0.25 -4.96
N THR A 74 -23.10 -0.57 -5.57
CA THR A 74 -24.44 -0.88 -5.03
C THR A 74 -24.31 -1.64 -3.70
N GLU A 75 -25.40 -1.66 -2.91
CA GLU A 75 -25.43 -2.41 -1.65
C GLU A 75 -25.13 -3.90 -1.87
N GLU A 76 -25.72 -4.51 -2.91
CA GLU A 76 -25.45 -5.91 -3.28
C GLU A 76 -23.96 -6.15 -3.64
N GLN A 77 -23.34 -5.24 -4.37
CA GLN A 77 -21.93 -5.32 -4.71
C GLN A 77 -21.03 -5.20 -3.47
N ARG A 78 -21.38 -4.31 -2.52
CA ARG A 78 -20.67 -4.17 -1.24
C ARG A 78 -20.76 -5.43 -0.39
N GLU A 79 -21.97 -5.99 -0.22
CA GLU A 79 -22.18 -7.24 0.52
C GLU A 79 -21.38 -8.39 -0.10
N ARG A 80 -21.40 -8.50 -1.42
CA ARG A 80 -20.62 -9.50 -2.15
C ARG A 80 -19.12 -9.32 -1.94
N PHE A 81 -18.64 -8.09 -2.09
CA PHE A 81 -17.23 -7.77 -1.86
C PHE A 81 -16.77 -8.19 -0.45
N ILE A 82 -17.55 -7.83 0.58
CA ILE A 82 -17.27 -8.24 1.97
C ILE A 82 -17.24 -9.77 2.07
N SER A 83 -18.25 -10.46 1.55
CA SER A 83 -18.34 -11.91 1.66
C SER A 83 -17.20 -12.65 0.94
N GLU A 84 -16.74 -12.14 -0.20
CA GLU A 84 -15.62 -12.71 -0.94
C GLU A 84 -14.28 -12.42 -0.24
N ILE A 85 -14.08 -11.21 0.27
CA ILE A 85 -12.89 -10.86 1.05
C ILE A 85 -12.78 -11.68 2.34
N ASP A 86 -13.91 -12.02 2.96
CA ASP A 86 -13.94 -12.89 4.16
C ASP A 86 -13.36 -14.28 3.91
N ARG A 87 -13.28 -14.72 2.66
CA ARG A 87 -12.69 -15.99 2.24
C ARG A 87 -11.18 -15.91 2.09
N ILE A 88 -10.61 -14.70 2.11
CA ILE A 88 -9.17 -14.51 2.06
C ILE A 88 -8.57 -14.89 3.41
N ASP A 89 -7.82 -15.97 3.43
CA ASP A 89 -7.13 -16.49 4.62
C ASP A 89 -5.73 -16.99 4.28
N GLY A 90 -4.93 -17.19 5.33
CA GLY A 90 -3.60 -17.82 5.20
C GLY A 90 -2.49 -16.89 4.73
N TYR A 91 -2.67 -15.57 4.71
CA TYR A 91 -1.63 -14.59 4.45
C TYR A 91 -1.03 -14.07 5.74
N ASP A 92 0.31 -13.91 5.76
CA ASP A 92 1.02 -13.22 6.85
C ASP A 92 0.78 -11.71 6.77
N TYR A 93 0.66 -11.16 5.54
CA TYR A 93 0.45 -9.73 5.28
C TYR A 93 -0.46 -9.50 4.08
N ILE A 94 -1.32 -8.50 4.20
CA ILE A 94 -2.06 -7.91 3.09
C ILE A 94 -1.51 -6.49 2.90
N LEU A 95 -0.87 -6.24 1.77
CA LEU A 95 -0.41 -4.92 1.36
C LEU A 95 -1.44 -4.32 0.42
N ILE A 96 -1.95 -3.14 0.76
CA ILE A 96 -2.94 -2.42 -0.05
C ILE A 96 -2.21 -1.25 -0.70
N ASP A 97 -2.08 -1.28 -2.03
CA ASP A 97 -1.54 -0.16 -2.80
C ASP A 97 -2.68 0.75 -3.24
N THR A 98 -2.67 1.98 -2.74
CA THR A 98 -3.72 2.96 -2.97
C THR A 98 -3.27 4.04 -3.93
N GLY A 99 -4.20 4.60 -4.69
CA GLY A 99 -3.95 5.82 -5.44
C GLY A 99 -3.49 6.98 -4.54
N ALA A 100 -2.87 7.98 -5.15
CA ALA A 100 -2.45 9.20 -4.46
C ALA A 100 -3.65 10.10 -4.09
N GLY A 101 -3.45 10.99 -3.12
CA GLY A 101 -4.44 12.03 -2.76
C GLY A 101 -5.22 11.74 -1.48
N ILE A 102 -6.34 12.46 -1.31
CA ILE A 102 -7.17 12.45 -0.09
C ILE A 102 -8.61 12.08 -0.46
N SER A 103 -8.79 10.99 -1.19
CA SER A 103 -10.13 10.47 -1.45
C SER A 103 -10.71 9.79 -0.20
N ARG A 104 -12.04 9.66 -0.13
CA ARG A 104 -12.69 8.87 0.92
C ARG A 104 -12.20 7.44 0.90
N THR A 105 -12.03 6.86 -0.29
CA THR A 105 -11.51 5.50 -0.50
C THR A 105 -10.14 5.32 0.15
N VAL A 106 -9.19 6.25 -0.09
CA VAL A 106 -7.86 6.22 0.55
C VAL A 106 -7.96 6.31 2.07
N LEU A 107 -8.77 7.25 2.58
CA LEU A 107 -8.97 7.40 4.03
C LEU A 107 -9.58 6.14 4.67
N ALA A 108 -10.52 5.49 3.98
CA ALA A 108 -11.15 4.27 4.47
C ALA A 108 -10.18 3.09 4.50
N PHE A 109 -9.34 2.91 3.47
CA PHE A 109 -8.27 1.90 3.50
C PHE A 109 -7.28 2.16 4.63
N ILE A 110 -6.86 3.41 4.87
CA ILE A 110 -6.00 3.74 5.99
C ILE A 110 -6.69 3.42 7.33
N ALA A 111 -7.95 3.83 7.50
CA ALA A 111 -8.70 3.59 8.74
C ALA A 111 -8.93 2.12 9.05
N SER A 112 -9.01 1.28 8.03
CA SER A 112 -9.20 -0.17 8.18
C SER A 112 -7.88 -0.94 8.33
N SER A 113 -6.74 -0.35 7.96
CA SER A 113 -5.43 -0.98 8.05
C SER A 113 -4.83 -0.88 9.46
N ASP A 114 -4.00 -1.85 9.84
CA ASP A 114 -3.25 -1.83 11.11
C ASP A 114 -2.20 -0.70 11.11
N GLU A 115 -1.55 -0.48 9.96
CA GLU A 115 -0.54 0.55 9.77
C GLU A 115 -0.67 1.18 8.37
N ALA A 116 -0.29 2.44 8.24
CA ALA A 116 -0.16 3.13 6.96
C ALA A 116 1.29 3.48 6.67
N ILE A 117 1.70 3.40 5.41
CA ILE A 117 3.02 3.81 4.95
C ILE A 117 2.85 4.98 3.98
N PHE A 118 3.30 6.16 4.36
CA PHE A 118 3.35 7.31 3.46
C PHE A 118 4.68 7.33 2.74
N ILE A 119 4.64 7.32 1.43
CA ILE A 119 5.82 7.49 0.57
C ILE A 119 5.91 8.96 0.19
N LEU A 120 6.89 9.66 0.76
CA LEU A 120 7.13 11.08 0.51
C LEU A 120 8.45 11.24 -0.24
N THR A 121 8.62 12.37 -0.91
CA THR A 121 9.89 12.76 -1.54
C THR A 121 10.43 14.04 -0.91
N PRO A 122 11.70 14.42 -1.12
CA PRO A 122 12.23 15.69 -0.62
C PRO A 122 11.57 16.94 -1.20
N GLU A 123 10.76 16.79 -2.26
CA GLU A 123 10.06 17.92 -2.89
C GLU A 123 9.02 18.55 -1.93
N PRO A 124 8.95 19.90 -1.88
CA PRO A 124 7.99 20.60 -1.02
C PRO A 124 6.53 20.24 -1.28
N THR A 125 6.17 19.96 -2.52
CA THR A 125 4.82 19.53 -2.93
C THR A 125 4.45 18.20 -2.27
N SER A 126 5.32 17.20 -2.34
CA SER A 126 5.11 15.90 -1.72
C SER A 126 4.95 15.99 -0.19
N LEU A 127 5.76 16.84 0.47
CA LEU A 127 5.62 17.09 1.91
C LEU A 127 4.29 17.76 2.24
N THR A 128 3.83 18.70 1.40
CA THR A 128 2.53 19.38 1.59
C THR A 128 1.38 18.40 1.41
N ASP A 129 1.44 17.52 0.41
CA ASP A 129 0.41 16.51 0.15
C ASP A 129 0.35 15.49 1.30
N GLY A 130 1.49 14.97 1.74
CA GLY A 130 1.57 14.09 2.90
C GLY A 130 1.05 14.74 4.19
N TYR A 131 1.39 16.03 4.41
CA TYR A 131 0.87 16.78 5.55
C TYR A 131 -0.65 16.96 5.47
N SER A 132 -1.18 17.23 4.30
CA SER A 132 -2.63 17.39 4.06
C SER A 132 -3.37 16.08 4.31
N LEU A 133 -2.83 14.93 3.84
CA LEU A 133 -3.37 13.62 4.13
C LEU A 133 -3.32 13.32 5.65
N PHE A 134 -2.19 13.58 6.31
CA PHE A 134 -2.07 13.39 7.76
C PHE A 134 -3.06 14.26 8.55
N LYS A 135 -3.29 15.52 8.11
CA LYS A 135 -4.28 16.41 8.66
C LYS A 135 -5.70 15.86 8.50
N ALA A 136 -6.01 15.26 7.34
CA ALA A 136 -7.30 14.61 7.10
C ALA A 136 -7.52 13.43 8.06
N LEU A 137 -6.50 12.57 8.30
CA LEU A 137 -6.59 11.50 9.30
C LEU A 137 -6.97 12.05 10.68
N LYS A 138 -6.33 13.13 11.11
CA LYS A 138 -6.66 13.77 12.40
C LYS A 138 -8.07 14.36 12.43
N HIS A 139 -8.49 15.00 11.34
CA HIS A 139 -9.83 15.58 11.22
C HIS A 139 -10.93 14.52 11.33
N PHE A 140 -10.74 13.37 10.66
CA PHE A 140 -11.69 12.26 10.70
C PHE A 140 -11.46 11.30 11.87
N LYS A 141 -10.53 11.63 12.81
CA LYS A 141 -10.21 10.81 13.99
C LYS A 141 -9.77 9.38 13.63
N ILE A 142 -9.04 9.24 12.52
CA ILE A 142 -8.44 7.98 12.10
C ILE A 142 -7.13 7.80 12.88
N GLU A 143 -7.07 6.77 13.73
CA GLU A 143 -5.97 6.54 14.67
C GLU A 143 -4.92 5.54 14.17
N THR A 144 -4.89 5.25 12.88
CA THR A 144 -3.92 4.34 12.28
C THR A 144 -2.49 4.88 12.46
N HIS A 145 -1.56 4.02 12.83
CA HIS A 145 -0.15 4.38 12.95
C HIS A 145 0.45 4.66 11.57
N VAL A 146 1.04 5.85 11.43
CA VAL A 146 1.63 6.30 10.16
C VAL A 146 3.14 6.15 10.17
N ASN A 147 3.65 5.38 9.24
CA ASN A 147 5.06 5.20 8.95
C ASN A 147 5.45 6.04 7.73
N ILE A 148 6.66 6.61 7.74
CA ILE A 148 7.16 7.45 6.66
C ILE A 148 8.38 6.81 6.01
N VAL A 149 8.35 6.72 4.70
CA VAL A 149 9.48 6.41 3.83
C VAL A 149 9.76 7.62 2.96
N ILE A 150 11.00 8.10 2.94
CA ILE A 150 11.42 9.17 2.04
C ILE A 150 12.04 8.55 0.80
N ASN A 151 11.37 8.70 -0.32
CA ASN A 151 11.79 8.17 -1.61
C ASN A 151 12.59 9.19 -2.41
N ARG A 152 13.42 8.71 -3.36
CA ARG A 152 14.21 9.54 -4.28
C ARG A 152 15.20 10.47 -3.59
N VAL A 153 15.84 9.99 -2.52
CA VAL A 153 16.86 10.76 -1.83
C VAL A 153 18.24 10.56 -2.48
N ILE A 154 19.09 11.56 -2.39
CA ILE A 154 20.50 11.47 -2.82
C ILE A 154 21.43 11.03 -1.69
N SER A 155 20.98 11.12 -0.43
CA SER A 155 21.73 10.68 0.75
C SER A 155 20.82 10.34 1.92
N GLU A 156 21.33 9.54 2.86
CA GLU A 156 20.62 9.23 4.11
C GLU A 156 20.37 10.49 4.96
N THR A 157 21.30 11.43 4.93
CA THR A 157 21.18 12.72 5.63
C THR A 157 20.00 13.53 5.08
N GLU A 158 19.82 13.56 3.76
CA GLU A 158 18.65 14.20 3.14
C GLU A 158 17.35 13.53 3.57
N GLY A 159 17.31 12.18 3.54
CA GLY A 159 16.13 11.43 3.99
C GLY A 159 15.74 11.76 5.43
N LYS A 160 16.71 11.72 6.36
CA LYS A 160 16.49 12.07 7.77
C LYS A 160 16.07 13.53 7.95
N SER A 161 16.71 14.46 7.24
CA SER A 161 16.37 15.90 7.30
C SER A 161 14.95 16.14 6.79
N THR A 162 14.56 15.49 5.69
CA THR A 162 13.22 15.58 5.12
C THR A 162 12.17 15.04 6.08
N PHE A 163 12.39 13.86 6.66
CA PHE A 163 11.52 13.30 7.70
C PHE A 163 11.39 14.26 8.88
N ASN A 164 12.49 14.81 9.40
CA ASN A 164 12.47 15.71 10.55
C ASN A 164 11.62 16.97 10.30
N LYS A 165 11.65 17.52 9.07
CA LYS A 165 10.77 18.65 8.71
C LYS A 165 9.30 18.26 8.77
N PHE A 166 8.95 17.09 8.23
CA PHE A 166 7.59 16.55 8.27
C PHE A 166 7.13 16.26 9.70
N ASP A 167 7.96 15.57 10.49
CA ASP A 167 7.68 15.21 11.89
C ASP A 167 7.50 16.47 12.75
N LEU A 168 8.35 17.48 12.59
CA LEU A 168 8.23 18.75 13.32
C LEU A 168 6.89 19.44 13.02
N ALA A 169 6.48 19.49 11.75
CA ALA A 169 5.21 20.10 11.34
C ALA A 169 4.00 19.31 11.90
N THR A 170 4.01 17.99 11.79
CA THR A 170 2.91 17.15 12.29
C THR A 170 2.80 17.18 13.81
N ARG A 171 3.92 17.16 14.55
CA ARG A 171 3.92 17.30 16.00
C ARG A 171 3.39 18.67 16.43
N LYS A 172 3.92 19.75 15.83
CA LYS A 172 3.61 21.12 16.23
C LYS A 172 2.15 21.51 15.98
N PHE A 173 1.59 21.09 14.85
CA PHE A 173 0.29 21.60 14.41
C PHE A 173 -0.85 20.58 14.45
N LEU A 174 -0.53 19.27 14.47
CA LEU A 174 -1.53 18.20 14.37
C LEU A 174 -1.50 17.25 15.57
N ASN A 175 -0.60 17.46 16.53
CA ASN A 175 -0.35 16.53 17.63
C ASN A 175 -0.17 15.08 17.11
N GLY A 176 0.61 14.95 16.03
CA GLY A 176 0.84 13.70 15.32
C GLY A 176 2.28 13.20 15.49
N TYR A 177 2.46 11.89 15.56
CA TYR A 177 3.74 11.25 15.85
C TYR A 177 4.04 10.15 14.82
N PRO A 178 4.38 10.54 13.56
CA PRO A 178 4.75 9.55 12.54
C PRO A 178 6.09 8.88 12.89
N SER A 179 6.30 7.68 12.37
CA SER A 179 7.55 6.94 12.55
C SER A 179 8.38 6.93 11.27
N TYR A 180 9.70 7.08 11.39
CA TYR A 180 10.62 6.97 10.26
C TYR A 180 11.00 5.51 9.99
N LEU A 181 10.61 4.96 8.85
CA LEU A 181 11.05 3.63 8.41
C LEU A 181 12.40 3.66 7.69
N GLY A 182 12.65 4.71 6.90
CA GLY A 182 13.88 4.80 6.14
C GLY A 182 13.74 5.65 4.88
N CYS A 183 14.71 5.53 4.00
CA CYS A 183 14.68 6.19 2.71
C CYS A 183 15.03 5.23 1.57
N ILE A 184 14.62 5.57 0.36
CA ILE A 184 14.95 4.88 -0.88
C ILE A 184 15.72 5.84 -1.75
N TYR A 185 16.91 5.41 -2.19
CA TYR A 185 17.81 6.26 -2.98
C TYR A 185 17.28 6.44 -4.41
N GLU A 186 17.53 7.64 -4.97
CA GLU A 186 17.39 7.87 -6.41
C GLU A 186 18.33 6.95 -7.17
N ASP A 187 17.78 6.14 -8.06
CA ASP A 187 18.57 5.12 -8.77
C ASP A 187 17.99 4.90 -10.19
N LYS A 188 18.85 5.07 -11.19
CA LYS A 188 18.50 4.85 -12.60
C LYS A 188 17.96 3.44 -12.87
N HIS A 189 18.34 2.46 -12.07
CA HIS A 189 17.88 1.09 -12.23
C HIS A 189 16.38 0.94 -11.95
N ILE A 190 15.75 1.86 -11.19
CA ILE A 190 14.28 1.89 -11.01
C ILE A 190 13.62 2.10 -12.37
N THR A 191 14.01 3.15 -13.11
CA THR A 191 13.44 3.43 -14.44
C THR A 191 13.68 2.28 -15.42
N MET A 192 14.86 1.65 -15.36
CA MET A 192 15.18 0.49 -16.20
C MET A 192 14.32 -0.73 -15.82
N ALA A 193 14.09 -0.97 -14.55
CA ALA A 193 13.24 -2.05 -14.05
C ALA A 193 11.79 -1.87 -14.51
N VAL A 194 11.23 -0.67 -14.32
CA VAL A 194 9.87 -0.30 -14.77
C VAL A 194 9.70 -0.52 -16.27
N ARG A 195 10.62 -0.02 -17.10
CA ARG A 195 10.57 -0.21 -18.57
C ARG A 195 10.62 -1.68 -19.01
N ASN A 196 11.23 -2.53 -18.19
CA ASN A 196 11.32 -3.96 -18.46
C ASN A 196 10.19 -4.76 -17.78
N GLN A 197 9.29 -4.10 -17.05
CA GLN A 197 8.22 -4.76 -16.29
C GLN A 197 8.73 -5.87 -15.37
N ILE A 198 9.89 -5.64 -14.75
CA ILE A 198 10.49 -6.56 -13.78
C ILE A 198 10.87 -5.74 -12.54
N PRO A 199 10.30 -6.06 -11.36
CA PRO A 199 10.60 -5.35 -10.12
C PRO A 199 12.10 -5.25 -9.82
N ILE A 200 12.54 -4.07 -9.34
CA ILE A 200 13.97 -3.77 -9.15
C ILE A 200 14.65 -4.75 -8.18
N VAL A 201 13.94 -5.20 -7.15
CA VAL A 201 14.46 -6.19 -6.17
C VAL A 201 14.71 -7.57 -6.77
N ILE A 202 14.20 -7.83 -7.98
CA ILE A 202 14.49 -9.03 -8.78
C ILE A 202 15.58 -8.72 -9.79
N LYS A 203 15.39 -7.68 -10.60
CA LYS A 203 16.26 -7.40 -11.75
C LYS A 203 17.62 -6.84 -11.35
N TYR A 204 17.66 -5.95 -10.35
CA TYR A 204 18.86 -5.28 -9.89
C TYR A 204 19.00 -5.36 -8.37
N PRO A 205 19.09 -6.56 -7.77
CA PRO A 205 19.04 -6.75 -6.32
C PRO A 205 20.22 -6.11 -5.57
N LYS A 206 21.32 -5.82 -6.29
CA LYS A 206 22.51 -5.18 -5.74
C LYS A 206 22.50 -3.65 -5.86
N SER A 207 21.50 -3.06 -6.52
CA SER A 207 21.35 -1.60 -6.64
C SER A 207 21.04 -0.97 -5.27
N GLU A 208 21.39 0.31 -5.11
CA GLU A 208 21.17 1.00 -3.83
C GLU A 208 19.68 1.13 -3.51
N ALA A 209 18.84 1.39 -4.51
CA ALA A 209 17.39 1.42 -4.30
C ALA A 209 16.83 0.05 -3.89
N ALA A 210 17.26 -1.05 -4.50
CA ALA A 210 16.80 -2.39 -4.12
C ALA A 210 17.19 -2.73 -2.68
N LYS A 211 18.44 -2.44 -2.27
CA LYS A 211 18.89 -2.64 -0.88
C LYS A 211 18.09 -1.80 0.10
N SER A 212 17.82 -0.54 -0.25
CA SER A 212 17.00 0.36 0.57
C SER A 212 15.59 -0.17 0.77
N ILE A 213 14.96 -0.69 -0.29
CA ILE A 213 13.61 -1.30 -0.23
C ILE A 213 13.62 -2.52 0.69
N VAL A 214 14.62 -3.39 0.58
CA VAL A 214 14.77 -4.55 1.47
C VAL A 214 14.92 -4.08 2.92
N HIS A 215 15.76 -3.10 3.20
CA HIS A 215 15.97 -2.56 4.54
C HIS A 215 14.69 -1.92 5.13
N VAL A 216 13.94 -1.15 4.33
CA VAL A 216 12.63 -0.62 4.75
C VAL A 216 11.67 -1.76 5.07
N SER A 217 11.65 -2.78 4.22
CA SER A 217 10.83 -3.97 4.39
C SER A 217 11.15 -4.71 5.71
N GLU A 218 12.41 -4.86 6.08
CA GLU A 218 12.84 -5.45 7.36
C GLU A 218 12.35 -4.66 8.58
N LYS A 219 12.37 -3.33 8.51
CA LYS A 219 11.91 -2.47 9.62
C LYS A 219 10.41 -2.50 9.88
N ILE A 220 9.61 -2.74 8.87
CA ILE A 220 8.16 -2.93 9.04
C ILE A 220 7.90 -4.13 9.95
N MET A 221 8.73 -5.16 9.90
CA MET A 221 8.55 -6.43 10.62
C MET A 221 9.21 -6.48 12.00
N GLY A 222 10.27 -5.70 12.23
CA GLY A 222 10.99 -5.69 13.52
C GLY A 222 10.16 -5.09 14.66
N ARG A 223 8.98 -4.58 14.37
CA ARG A 223 7.96 -4.21 15.34
C ARG A 223 7.02 -5.40 15.45
N GLU A 224 7.15 -6.20 16.52
CA GLU A 224 6.09 -7.13 16.87
C GLU A 224 4.78 -6.32 16.89
N SER A 225 3.92 -6.55 15.91
CA SER A 225 2.58 -5.98 15.93
C SER A 225 1.87 -6.63 17.12
N SER A 226 1.82 -5.91 18.24
CA SER A 226 0.99 -6.27 19.40
C SER A 226 -0.50 -6.23 19.06
N ILE A 227 -0.82 -5.81 17.85
CA ILE A 227 -2.16 -5.76 17.29
C ILE A 227 -2.32 -7.02 16.42
N ARG A 228 -3.00 -8.04 16.95
CA ARG A 228 -3.56 -9.08 16.10
C ARG A 228 -4.60 -8.38 15.22
N GLY A 229 -4.27 -8.18 13.95
CA GLY A 229 -5.21 -7.67 12.97
C GLY A 229 -6.50 -8.50 12.99
N ASN A 230 -7.64 -7.86 12.81
CA ASN A 230 -8.93 -8.54 12.73
C ASN A 230 -9.08 -9.40 11.45
N GLY A 231 -7.98 -9.65 10.74
CA GLY A 231 -7.95 -10.31 9.45
C GLY A 231 -8.55 -9.44 8.32
N ALA A 232 -8.60 -9.97 7.12
CA ALA A 232 -9.18 -9.29 5.96
C ALA A 232 -10.62 -8.82 6.23
N LYS A 233 -11.43 -9.64 6.88
CA LYS A 233 -12.81 -9.32 7.28
C LYS A 233 -12.92 -8.06 8.12
N GLY A 234 -12.15 -7.97 9.20
CA GLY A 234 -12.20 -6.82 10.10
C GLY A 234 -11.76 -5.53 9.40
N LEU A 235 -10.84 -5.63 8.45
CA LEU A 235 -10.35 -4.53 7.64
C LEU A 235 -11.48 -3.95 6.76
N PHE A 236 -12.13 -4.80 5.99
CA PHE A 236 -13.10 -4.34 5.00
C PHE A 236 -14.47 -4.00 5.62
N ASN A 237 -14.88 -4.63 6.73
CA ASN A 237 -16.07 -4.19 7.47
C ASN A 237 -15.89 -2.75 7.97
N LYS A 238 -14.75 -2.41 8.55
CA LYS A 238 -14.44 -1.02 8.94
C LYS A 238 -14.47 -0.06 7.75
N LEU A 239 -14.01 -0.52 6.58
CA LEU A 239 -14.00 0.30 5.37
C LEU A 239 -15.42 0.74 4.99
N PHE A 240 -16.39 -0.18 5.02
CA PHE A 240 -17.77 0.15 4.66
C PHE A 240 -18.52 0.90 5.76
N ASP A 241 -18.20 0.67 7.05
CA ASP A 241 -18.78 1.46 8.15
C ASP A 241 -18.45 2.96 8.05
N ILE A 242 -17.32 3.31 7.41
CA ILE A 242 -16.94 4.70 7.17
C ILE A 242 -17.77 5.33 6.04
N PHE A 243 -18.31 4.53 5.12
CA PHE A 243 -19.14 4.99 4.01
C PHE A 243 -20.66 4.94 4.30
N SER A 244 -21.06 4.36 5.42
CA SER A 244 -22.44 4.33 5.91
C SER A 244 -22.77 5.57 6.73
#